data_12ff7a97dde263b7b9b4551707f2a44f
#
_entry.id   12ff7a97dde263b7b9b4551707f2a44f
#
_cell.length_a   1.000
_cell.length_b   1.000
_cell.length_c   1.000
_cell.angle_alpha   90.00
_cell.angle_beta   90.00
_cell.angle_gamma   90.00
#
_symmetry.space_group_name_H-M   'P 1'
#
loop_
_entity.id
_entity.type
_entity.pdbx_description
1 polymer ?
#
loop_
_entity_poly.entity_id
_entity_poly.type
_entity_poly.pdbx_seq_one_letter_code
_entity_poly.pdbx_strand_id
1 'polypeptide(L)'
;MKNLHMGEASARPRVRELVINWHITEACNFSCRYCYAKWDGTEKELIHDWERTQKLLSEIASFFAPSNLSNPLQQALSWSAVRLNLAGGEPLLYPKAVLRVLAEARSLGMHTSIITNGTRITEEFLDQLAPLVSMIGVSIDAASDATNVGIGRVDRRGSLLNNQELARLLAKARTINPGLH
;
A
#
# COMPACT_ATOMS: atom_id res chain seq x y z
N MET A 1 33.96 25.62 41.04
CA MET A 1 33.71 24.34 40.37
C MET A 1 32.33 24.40 39.80
N LYS A 2 32.21 24.59 38.48
CA LYS A 2 30.91 24.64 37.77
C LYS A 2 30.53 23.22 37.35
N ASN A 3 29.43 22.69 37.89
CA ASN A 3 28.84 21.42 37.45
C ASN A 3 28.39 21.58 35.99
N LEU A 4 29.06 20.89 35.08
CA LEU A 4 28.52 20.65 33.74
C LEU A 4 27.29 19.72 33.89
N HIS A 5 26.12 20.26 33.65
CA HIS A 5 24.94 19.43 33.37
C HIS A 5 25.25 18.60 32.12
N MET A 6 25.39 17.28 32.31
CA MET A 6 25.38 16.33 31.21
C MET A 6 23.97 16.40 30.62
N GLY A 7 23.90 16.89 29.38
CA GLY A 7 22.66 17.00 28.63
C GLY A 7 21.95 15.67 28.57
N GLU A 8 20.65 15.71 28.82
CA GLU A 8 19.75 14.58 28.62
C GLU A 8 19.96 14.02 27.21
N ALA A 9 20.30 12.75 27.13
CA ALA A 9 20.38 12.04 25.86
C ALA A 9 19.03 12.18 25.18
N SER A 10 18.98 12.93 24.09
CA SER A 10 17.78 13.10 23.27
C SER A 10 17.19 11.72 23.00
N ALA A 11 15.96 11.49 23.48
CA ALA A 11 15.27 10.24 23.24
C ALA A 11 15.21 10.00 21.74
N ARG A 12 15.73 8.85 21.27
CA ARG A 12 15.72 8.48 19.84
C ARG A 12 14.28 8.53 19.34
N PRO A 13 14.04 9.08 18.13
CA PRO A 13 12.70 9.08 17.56
C PRO A 13 12.22 7.63 17.39
N ARG A 14 11.07 7.33 18.00
CA ARG A 14 10.42 6.02 17.85
C ARG A 14 9.41 6.10 16.71
N VAL A 15 9.67 5.36 15.65
CA VAL A 15 8.71 5.18 14.56
C VAL A 15 7.76 4.03 14.93
N ARG A 16 6.46 4.28 14.95
CA ARG A 16 5.49 3.24 15.31
C ARG A 16 5.48 2.10 14.30
N GLU A 17 5.53 2.43 13.01
CA GLU A 17 5.42 1.48 11.92
C GLU A 17 6.33 1.88 10.75
N LEU A 18 7.14 0.96 10.26
CA LEU A 18 7.88 1.12 9.02
C LEU A 18 6.98 0.73 7.84
N VAL A 19 6.80 1.63 6.89
CA VAL A 19 6.02 1.36 5.67
C VAL A 19 6.96 1.11 4.51
N ILE A 20 6.81 -0.05 3.88
CA ILE A 20 7.53 -0.44 2.67
C ILE A 20 6.55 -0.36 1.50
N ASN A 21 6.78 0.58 0.58
CA ASN A 21 5.98 0.71 -0.62
C ASN A 21 6.54 -0.20 -1.72
N TRP A 22 5.74 -1.14 -2.18
CA TRP A 22 6.07 -1.94 -3.35
C TRP A 22 5.16 -1.56 -4.51
N HIS A 23 5.76 -0.99 -5.56
CA HIS A 23 5.11 -0.75 -6.84
C HIS A 23 5.12 -2.06 -7.62
N ILE A 24 4.03 -2.82 -7.49
CA ILE A 24 3.96 -4.21 -7.97
C ILE A 24 3.76 -4.33 -9.47
N THR A 25 3.30 -3.25 -10.11
CA THR A 25 3.05 -3.17 -11.55
C THR A 25 3.24 -1.76 -12.06
N GLU A 26 3.67 -1.65 -13.29
CA GLU A 26 3.70 -0.40 -14.04
C GLU A 26 2.40 -0.18 -14.82
N ALA A 27 1.63 -1.23 -15.07
CA ALA A 27 0.37 -1.13 -15.79
C ALA A 27 -0.67 -0.32 -15.01
N CYS A 28 -1.37 0.58 -15.71
CA CYS A 28 -2.48 1.33 -15.17
C CYS A 28 -3.60 1.44 -16.21
N ASN A 29 -4.85 1.39 -15.76
CA ASN A 29 -6.01 1.62 -16.63
C ASN A 29 -6.37 3.11 -16.76
N PHE A 30 -5.78 4.00 -15.96
CA PHE A 30 -5.93 5.45 -16.06
C PHE A 30 -4.81 6.10 -16.88
N SER A 31 -5.07 7.34 -17.36
CA SER A 31 -4.12 8.18 -18.08
C SER A 31 -4.05 9.57 -17.44
N CYS A 32 -3.86 9.62 -16.12
CA CYS A 32 -3.79 10.87 -15.38
C CYS A 32 -2.68 11.78 -15.90
N ARG A 33 -3.01 13.03 -16.28
CA ARG A 33 -2.06 13.97 -16.91
C ARG A 33 -0.92 14.39 -16.01
N TYR A 34 -1.12 14.35 -14.70
CA TYR A 34 -0.15 14.71 -13.66
C TYR A 34 0.60 13.51 -13.10
N CYS A 35 0.34 12.28 -13.58
CA CYS A 35 1.03 11.11 -13.11
C CYS A 35 2.55 11.27 -13.32
N TYR A 36 3.31 11.21 -12.23
CA TYR A 36 4.76 11.32 -12.28
C TYR A 36 5.43 10.08 -12.90
N ALA A 37 4.71 8.97 -12.87
CA ALA A 37 5.19 7.70 -13.35
C ALA A 37 5.02 7.62 -14.87
N LYS A 38 6.15 7.54 -15.55
CA LYS A 38 6.20 7.16 -16.97
C LYS A 38 6.61 5.71 -17.01
N TRP A 39 5.63 4.85 -17.09
CA TRP A 39 5.83 3.41 -17.06
C TRP A 39 6.09 2.94 -18.49
N ASP A 40 7.35 2.93 -18.89
CA ASP A 40 7.81 2.46 -20.21
C ASP A 40 8.44 1.06 -20.10
N GLY A 41 8.28 0.39 -18.95
CA GLY A 41 8.90 -0.89 -18.64
C GLY A 41 8.45 -2.01 -19.58
N THR A 42 9.42 -2.68 -20.18
CA THR A 42 9.23 -3.88 -21.00
C THR A 42 9.58 -5.15 -20.21
N GLU A 43 10.06 -5.00 -18.99
CA GLU A 43 10.52 -6.10 -18.16
C GLU A 43 9.34 -6.86 -17.55
N LYS A 44 9.53 -8.17 -17.35
CA LYS A 44 8.54 -9.01 -16.69
C LYS A 44 8.44 -8.62 -15.23
N GLU A 45 7.30 -8.14 -14.81
CA GLU A 45 7.02 -7.74 -13.43
C GLU A 45 7.12 -8.93 -12.46
N LEU A 46 7.70 -8.70 -11.30
CA LEU A 46 7.96 -9.73 -10.29
C LEU A 46 6.67 -10.41 -9.81
N ILE A 47 5.55 -9.67 -9.77
CA ILE A 47 4.25 -10.20 -9.34
C ILE A 47 3.78 -11.43 -10.15
N HIS A 48 4.33 -11.63 -11.34
CA HIS A 48 4.04 -12.77 -12.21
C HIS A 48 4.94 -13.99 -11.97
N ASP A 49 5.94 -13.86 -11.08
CA ASP A 49 6.85 -14.93 -10.66
C ASP A 49 6.68 -15.18 -9.17
N TRP A 50 5.87 -16.17 -8.84
CA TRP A 50 5.49 -16.39 -7.45
C TRP A 50 6.66 -16.82 -6.55
N GLU A 51 7.55 -17.67 -7.04
CA GLU A 51 8.69 -18.14 -6.26
C GLU A 51 9.60 -16.96 -5.87
N ARG A 52 9.92 -16.10 -6.83
CA ARG A 52 10.69 -14.89 -6.57
C ARG A 52 9.94 -13.88 -5.69
N THR A 53 8.63 -13.77 -5.86
CA THR A 53 7.76 -12.94 -5.01
C THR A 53 7.80 -13.41 -3.55
N GLN A 54 7.63 -14.71 -3.29
CA GLN A 54 7.70 -15.26 -1.94
C GLN A 54 9.07 -15.03 -1.30
N LYS A 55 10.14 -15.25 -2.07
CA LYS A 55 11.50 -15.00 -1.61
C LYS A 55 11.68 -13.53 -1.20
N LEU A 56 11.26 -12.58 -2.04
CA LEU A 56 11.30 -11.14 -1.71
C LEU A 56 10.52 -10.82 -0.44
N LEU A 57 9.31 -11.33 -0.29
CA LEU A 57 8.47 -11.09 0.90
C LEU A 57 9.13 -11.62 2.17
N SER A 58 9.71 -12.82 2.11
CA SER A 58 10.42 -13.43 3.22
C SER A 58 11.68 -12.63 3.60
N GLU A 59 12.45 -12.17 2.61
CA GLU A 59 13.62 -11.32 2.84
C GLU A 59 13.24 -9.98 3.46
N ILE A 60 12.17 -9.32 2.97
CA ILE A 60 11.64 -8.09 3.55
C ILE A 60 11.22 -8.31 5.00
N ALA A 61 10.42 -9.33 5.25
CA ALA A 61 9.93 -9.62 6.59
C ALA A 61 11.06 -9.90 7.59
N SER A 62 12.06 -10.65 7.16
CA SER A 62 13.23 -10.99 7.99
C SER A 62 14.13 -9.77 8.22
N PHE A 63 14.50 -9.05 7.16
CA PHE A 63 15.44 -7.94 7.24
C PHE A 63 14.87 -6.78 8.06
N PHE A 64 13.60 -6.45 7.87
CA PHE A 64 12.92 -5.37 8.57
C PHE A 64 12.14 -5.84 9.82
N ALA A 65 12.31 -7.08 10.27
CA ALA A 65 11.70 -7.53 11.52
C ALA A 65 12.02 -6.55 12.67
N PRO A 66 11.03 -6.15 13.50
CA PRO A 66 11.29 -5.31 14.67
C PRO A 66 12.32 -5.91 15.63
N SER A 67 12.45 -7.23 15.64
CA SER A 67 13.44 -7.99 16.44
C SER A 67 14.84 -8.04 15.82
N ASN A 68 15.02 -7.60 14.57
CA ASN A 68 16.33 -7.60 13.91
C ASN A 68 17.17 -6.40 14.37
N LEU A 69 17.77 -6.52 15.52
CA LEU A 69 18.63 -5.49 16.11
C LEU A 69 19.97 -5.31 15.38
N SER A 70 20.31 -6.19 14.43
CA SER A 70 21.49 -5.98 13.58
C SER A 70 21.23 -5.02 12.42
N ASN A 71 19.96 -4.69 12.13
CA ASN A 71 19.58 -3.73 11.10
C ASN A 71 19.90 -2.29 11.59
N PRO A 72 20.79 -1.54 10.90
CA PRO A 72 21.16 -0.18 11.32
C PRO A 72 19.99 0.80 11.35
N LEU A 73 19.01 0.64 10.44
CA LEU A 73 17.82 1.46 10.41
C LEU A 73 16.92 1.17 11.62
N GLN A 74 16.79 -0.10 12.03
CA GLN A 74 16.05 -0.47 13.23
C GLN A 74 16.71 0.12 14.48
N GLN A 75 18.03 0.10 14.55
CA GLN A 75 18.76 0.74 15.65
C GLN A 75 18.53 2.26 15.72
N ALA A 76 18.41 2.91 14.56
CA ALA A 76 18.21 4.35 14.47
C ALA A 76 16.77 4.80 14.73
N LEU A 77 15.77 4.07 14.22
CA LEU A 77 14.36 4.49 14.17
C LEU A 77 13.45 3.73 15.13
N SER A 78 13.81 2.53 15.55
CA SER A 78 13.10 1.71 16.56
C SER A 78 11.62 1.51 16.26
N TRP A 79 11.26 1.03 15.04
CA TRP A 79 9.86 0.71 14.71
C TRP A 79 9.40 -0.56 15.44
N SER A 80 8.10 -0.64 15.72
CA SER A 80 7.46 -1.77 16.40
C SER A 80 6.66 -2.68 15.45
N ALA A 81 6.40 -2.25 14.23
CA ALA A 81 5.68 -3.01 13.22
C ALA A 81 6.20 -2.67 11.81
N VAL A 82 5.96 -3.57 10.87
CA VAL A 82 6.24 -3.37 9.44
C VAL A 82 4.94 -3.46 8.66
N ARG A 83 4.73 -2.56 7.72
CA ARG A 83 3.62 -2.60 6.77
C ARG A 83 4.14 -2.73 5.35
N LEU A 84 3.65 -3.71 4.63
CA LEU A 84 3.77 -3.77 3.19
C LEU A 84 2.60 -3.01 2.55
N ASN A 85 2.90 -1.94 1.83
CA ASN A 85 1.92 -1.17 1.07
C ASN A 85 2.05 -1.48 -0.42
N LEU A 86 1.01 -2.02 -1.03
CA LEU A 86 0.98 -2.27 -2.46
C LEU A 86 0.51 -1.03 -3.21
N ALA A 87 1.29 -0.63 -4.18
CA ALA A 87 1.05 0.52 -5.04
C ALA A 87 1.54 0.21 -6.47
N GLY A 88 1.68 1.23 -7.30
CA GLY A 88 2.23 1.10 -8.65
C GLY A 88 1.42 1.91 -9.66
N GLY A 89 1.21 1.37 -10.85
CA GLY A 89 0.20 1.84 -11.77
C GLY A 89 -1.19 1.65 -11.15
N GLU A 90 -1.83 0.52 -11.43
CA GLU A 90 -3.06 0.11 -10.73
C GLU A 90 -2.93 -1.35 -10.29
N PRO A 91 -2.70 -1.62 -9.00
CA PRO A 91 -2.50 -2.98 -8.50
C PRO A 91 -3.68 -3.92 -8.78
N LEU A 92 -4.91 -3.39 -8.77
CA LEU A 92 -6.11 -4.18 -8.96
C LEU A 92 -6.38 -4.58 -10.42
N LEU A 93 -5.46 -4.30 -11.34
CA LEU A 93 -5.43 -4.98 -12.63
C LEU A 93 -5.11 -6.47 -12.47
N TYR A 94 -4.41 -6.85 -11.39
CA TYR A 94 -4.02 -8.23 -11.06
C TYR A 94 -4.59 -8.68 -9.72
N PRO A 95 -5.92 -8.72 -9.55
CA PRO A 95 -6.56 -8.89 -8.24
C PRO A 95 -6.15 -10.19 -7.54
N LYS A 96 -6.04 -11.31 -8.29
CA LYS A 96 -5.62 -12.60 -7.72
C LYS A 96 -4.19 -12.58 -7.17
N ALA A 97 -3.28 -11.94 -7.90
CA ALA A 97 -1.90 -11.80 -7.47
C ALA A 97 -1.78 -10.88 -6.24
N VAL A 98 -2.53 -9.76 -6.23
CA VAL A 98 -2.62 -8.86 -5.07
C VAL A 98 -3.09 -9.59 -3.82
N LEU A 99 -4.20 -10.32 -3.89
CA LEU A 99 -4.72 -11.08 -2.73
C LEU A 99 -3.68 -12.09 -2.22
N ARG A 100 -2.99 -12.78 -3.13
CA ARG A 100 -1.96 -13.76 -2.79
C ARG A 100 -0.76 -13.12 -2.10
N VAL A 101 -0.29 -11.98 -2.60
CA VAL A 101 0.81 -11.20 -1.98
C VAL A 101 0.42 -10.70 -0.59
N LEU A 102 -0.79 -10.12 -0.45
CA LEU A 102 -1.27 -9.63 0.84
C LEU A 102 -1.41 -10.75 1.88
N ALA A 103 -1.94 -11.91 1.47
CA ALA A 103 -2.07 -13.06 2.35
C ALA A 103 -0.70 -13.57 2.82
N GLU A 104 0.27 -13.69 1.90
CA GLU A 104 1.63 -14.10 2.23
C GLU A 104 2.31 -13.10 3.17
N ALA A 105 2.23 -11.81 2.87
CA ALA A 105 2.82 -10.77 3.72
C ALA A 105 2.26 -10.81 5.15
N ARG A 106 0.95 -11.04 5.30
CA ARG A 106 0.32 -11.22 6.62
C ARG A 106 0.80 -12.47 7.34
N SER A 107 0.94 -13.60 6.63
CA SER A 107 1.46 -14.84 7.23
C SER A 107 2.88 -14.68 7.78
N LEU A 108 3.66 -13.77 7.18
CA LEU A 108 5.00 -13.37 7.62
C LEU A 108 4.99 -12.29 8.73
N GLY A 109 3.82 -11.94 9.26
CA GLY A 109 3.68 -11.00 10.40
C GLY A 109 3.69 -9.52 10.02
N MET A 110 3.63 -9.16 8.74
CA MET A 110 3.52 -7.78 8.30
C MET A 110 2.07 -7.30 8.31
N HIS A 111 1.86 -6.04 8.65
CA HIS A 111 0.62 -5.34 8.28
C HIS A 111 0.60 -5.13 6.77
N THR A 112 -0.58 -4.96 6.21
CA THR A 112 -0.75 -4.80 4.76
C THR A 112 -1.69 -3.64 4.46
N SER A 113 -1.43 -2.97 3.35
CA SER A 113 -2.28 -1.92 2.80
C SER A 113 -2.16 -1.88 1.28
N ILE A 114 -3.09 -1.19 0.64
CA ILE A 114 -3.09 -0.99 -0.81
C ILE A 114 -3.48 0.43 -1.15
N ILE A 115 -2.86 0.98 -2.20
CA ILE A 115 -3.27 2.23 -2.85
C ILE A 115 -3.79 1.89 -4.24
N THR A 116 -4.99 2.36 -4.57
CA THR A 116 -5.68 2.04 -5.82
C THR A 116 -6.48 3.23 -6.34
N ASN A 117 -6.75 3.27 -7.64
CA ASN A 117 -7.71 4.21 -8.22
C ASN A 117 -9.18 3.80 -7.98
N GLY A 118 -9.40 2.61 -7.44
CA GLY A 118 -10.70 2.11 -6.99
C GLY A 118 -11.61 1.50 -8.06
N THR A 119 -11.34 1.70 -9.35
CA THR A 119 -12.26 1.27 -10.44
C THR A 119 -12.47 -0.23 -10.57
N ARG A 120 -11.64 -1.03 -9.91
CA ARG A 120 -11.73 -2.49 -9.89
C ARG A 120 -12.26 -3.06 -8.58
N ILE A 121 -12.64 -2.18 -7.65
CA ILE A 121 -13.23 -2.63 -6.39
C ILE A 121 -14.71 -2.97 -6.64
N THR A 122 -15.06 -4.23 -6.44
CA THR A 122 -16.45 -4.71 -6.37
C THR A 122 -16.75 -5.15 -4.93
N GLU A 123 -18.03 -5.33 -4.61
CA GLU A 123 -18.42 -5.82 -3.29
C GLU A 123 -17.84 -7.21 -3.00
N GLU A 124 -17.89 -8.11 -3.99
CA GLU A 124 -17.34 -9.46 -3.88
C GLU A 124 -15.83 -9.45 -3.70
N PHE A 125 -15.14 -8.49 -4.32
CA PHE A 125 -13.71 -8.34 -4.13
C PHE A 125 -13.38 -7.79 -2.74
N LEU A 126 -14.18 -6.88 -2.20
CA LEU A 126 -14.03 -6.39 -0.84
C LEU A 126 -14.16 -7.48 0.22
N ASP A 127 -15.03 -8.46 0.01
CA ASP A 127 -15.17 -9.60 0.93
C ASP A 127 -13.85 -10.38 1.08
N GLN A 128 -13.00 -10.38 0.04
CA GLN A 128 -11.70 -11.01 0.04
C GLN A 128 -10.57 -10.05 0.47
N LEU A 129 -10.63 -8.79 0.07
CA LEU A 129 -9.58 -7.81 0.31
C LEU A 129 -9.61 -7.26 1.75
N ALA A 130 -10.78 -6.87 2.25
CA ALA A 130 -10.89 -6.15 3.53
C ALA A 130 -10.33 -6.92 4.73
N PRO A 131 -10.45 -8.27 4.82
CA PRO A 131 -9.82 -9.03 5.90
C PRO A 131 -8.30 -9.05 5.82
N LEU A 132 -7.74 -8.81 4.63
CA LEU A 132 -6.29 -8.88 4.39
C LEU A 132 -5.56 -7.57 4.62
N VAL A 133 -6.26 -6.44 4.73
CA VAL A 133 -5.62 -5.12 4.83
C VAL A 133 -6.05 -4.35 6.05
N SER A 134 -5.16 -3.50 6.58
CA SER A 134 -5.47 -2.56 7.64
C SER A 134 -5.81 -1.15 7.11
N MET A 135 -5.52 -0.92 5.82
CA MET A 135 -5.79 0.35 5.15
C MET A 135 -6.03 0.14 3.66
N ILE A 136 -7.02 0.84 3.12
CA ILE A 136 -7.24 1.00 1.68
C ILE A 136 -7.15 2.49 1.37
N GLY A 137 -6.09 2.89 0.66
CA GLY A 137 -5.95 4.23 0.11
C GLY A 137 -6.62 4.31 -1.25
N VAL A 138 -7.64 5.14 -1.38
CA VAL A 138 -8.26 5.40 -2.69
C VAL A 138 -7.80 6.76 -3.19
N SER A 139 -7.19 6.75 -4.37
CA SER A 139 -6.70 7.98 -4.98
C SER A 139 -7.87 8.79 -5.55
N ILE A 140 -8.12 9.99 -5.01
CA ILE A 140 -9.13 10.95 -5.47
C ILE A 140 -8.47 12.33 -5.44
N ASP A 141 -8.62 13.10 -6.51
CA ASP A 141 -7.98 14.41 -6.62
C ASP A 141 -8.97 15.56 -6.54
N ALA A 142 -10.23 15.30 -6.85
CA ALA A 142 -11.28 16.32 -6.80
C ALA A 142 -12.61 15.74 -6.28
N ALA A 143 -13.38 16.60 -5.61
CA ALA A 143 -14.74 16.24 -5.18
C ALA A 143 -15.74 16.15 -6.35
N SER A 144 -15.40 16.74 -7.50
CA SER A 144 -16.22 16.71 -8.72
C SER A 144 -15.75 15.60 -9.67
N ASP A 145 -16.64 14.71 -10.07
CA ASP A 145 -16.37 13.69 -11.07
C ASP A 145 -15.96 14.31 -12.41
N ALA A 146 -16.58 15.42 -12.81
CA ALA A 146 -16.22 16.13 -14.04
C ALA A 146 -14.76 16.64 -14.01
N THR A 147 -14.30 17.11 -12.85
CA THR A 147 -12.90 17.54 -12.67
C THR A 147 -11.96 16.33 -12.76
N ASN A 148 -12.30 15.22 -12.11
CA ASN A 148 -11.53 13.99 -12.19
C ASN A 148 -11.40 13.48 -13.63
N VAL A 149 -12.49 13.48 -14.40
CA VAL A 149 -12.48 13.19 -15.85
C VAL A 149 -11.57 14.17 -16.59
N GLY A 150 -11.70 15.46 -16.31
CA GLY A 150 -10.93 16.52 -16.98
C GLY A 150 -9.42 16.40 -16.80
N ILE A 151 -8.95 15.84 -15.70
CA ILE A 151 -7.52 15.62 -15.42
C ILE A 151 -7.03 14.21 -15.85
N GLY A 152 -7.90 13.42 -16.48
CA GLY A 152 -7.56 12.10 -17.00
C GLY A 152 -7.70 10.95 -16.01
N ARG A 153 -8.40 11.16 -14.88
CA ARG A 153 -8.71 10.09 -13.90
C ARG A 153 -9.89 9.24 -14.35
N VAL A 154 -9.75 8.65 -15.51
CA VAL A 154 -10.74 7.73 -16.08
C VAL A 154 -10.00 6.61 -16.81
N ASP A 155 -10.66 5.47 -16.93
CA ASP A 155 -10.18 4.41 -17.81
C ASP A 155 -10.52 4.73 -19.30
N ARG A 156 -10.08 3.86 -20.18
CA ARG A 156 -10.31 4.01 -21.65
C ARG A 156 -11.80 4.01 -22.03
N ARG A 157 -12.70 3.59 -21.13
CA ARG A 157 -14.15 3.57 -21.32
C ARG A 157 -14.83 4.77 -20.67
N GLY A 158 -14.07 5.70 -20.09
CA GLY A 158 -14.58 6.83 -19.34
C GLY A 158 -15.08 6.49 -17.94
N SER A 159 -14.76 5.30 -17.43
CA SER A 159 -15.19 4.87 -16.09
C SER A 159 -14.24 5.41 -15.02
N LEU A 160 -14.84 5.87 -13.93
CA LEU A 160 -14.17 6.23 -12.67
C LEU A 160 -15.00 5.69 -11.51
N LEU A 161 -14.39 5.57 -10.35
CA LEU A 161 -15.12 5.35 -9.11
C LEU A 161 -15.69 6.70 -8.66
N ASN A 162 -17.02 6.88 -8.76
CA ASN A 162 -17.66 8.10 -8.31
C ASN A 162 -17.76 8.15 -6.78
N ASN A 163 -17.96 9.37 -6.23
CA ASN A 163 -17.95 9.59 -4.79
C ASN A 163 -19.07 8.84 -4.05
N GLN A 164 -20.23 8.65 -4.66
CA GLN A 164 -21.34 7.94 -4.04
C GLN A 164 -21.06 6.44 -3.93
N GLU A 165 -20.55 5.85 -4.99
CA GLU A 165 -20.16 4.45 -5.02
C GLU A 165 -18.99 4.18 -4.06
N LEU A 166 -17.99 5.08 -4.03
CA LEU A 166 -16.90 5.00 -3.07
C LEU A 166 -17.42 4.97 -1.63
N ALA A 167 -18.33 5.90 -1.26
CA ALA A 167 -18.89 5.93 0.10
C ALA A 167 -19.56 4.61 0.47
N ARG A 168 -20.32 4.01 -0.46
CA ARG A 168 -20.96 2.72 -0.29
C ARG A 168 -19.97 1.58 -0.08
N LEU A 169 -18.93 1.52 -0.92
CA LEU A 169 -17.89 0.49 -0.82
C LEU A 169 -17.07 0.61 0.47
N LEU A 170 -16.75 1.83 0.90
CA LEU A 170 -16.03 2.06 2.16
C LEU A 170 -16.90 1.68 3.37
N ALA A 171 -18.20 1.98 3.34
CA ALA A 171 -19.11 1.55 4.39
C ALA A 171 -19.15 0.01 4.49
N LYS A 172 -19.28 -0.68 3.36
CA LYS A 172 -19.22 -2.14 3.32
C LYS A 172 -17.88 -2.68 3.83
N ALA A 173 -16.77 -2.13 3.38
CA ALA A 173 -15.44 -2.57 3.80
C ALA A 173 -15.26 -2.49 5.34
N ARG A 174 -15.77 -1.43 5.96
CA ARG A 174 -15.77 -1.27 7.43
C ARG A 174 -16.70 -2.22 8.16
N THR A 175 -17.77 -2.67 7.52
CA THR A 175 -18.62 -3.73 8.08
C THR A 175 -17.88 -5.06 8.16
N ILE A 176 -17.06 -5.36 7.15
CA ILE A 176 -16.23 -6.59 7.09
C ILE A 176 -15.04 -6.50 8.05
N ASN A 177 -14.37 -5.36 8.08
CA ASN A 177 -13.21 -5.09 8.93
C ASN A 177 -13.39 -3.74 9.65
N PRO A 178 -13.93 -3.74 10.89
CA PRO A 178 -14.16 -2.50 11.66
C PRO A 178 -12.88 -1.71 11.95
N GLY A 179 -11.71 -2.35 11.94
CA GLY A 179 -10.41 -1.71 12.13
C GLY A 179 -9.78 -1.15 10.85
N LEU A 180 -10.50 -1.14 9.73
CA LEU A 180 -10.00 -0.65 8.45
C LEU A 180 -9.94 0.88 8.41
N HIS A 181 -8.80 1.41 7.98
CA HIS A 181 -8.54 2.82 7.73
C HIS A 181 -8.52 3.14 6.25
#